data_dfe8779b1ca9b74a9210ef78e4887d41
#
_entry.id   dfe8779b1ca9b74a9210ef78e4887d41
#
_cell.length_a   1.000
_cell.length_b   1.000
_cell.length_c   1.000
_cell.angle_alpha   90.00
_cell.angle_beta   90.00
_cell.angle_gamma   90.00
#
_symmetry.space_group_name_H-M   'P 1'
#
loop_
_entity.id
_entity.type
_entity.pdbx_description
1 polymer ?
#
loop_
_entity_poly.entity_id
_entity_poly.type
_entity_poly.pdbx_seq_one_letter_code
_entity_poly.pdbx_strand_id
1 'polypeptide(L)'
;NVTRTDKVINEATASERKHFQSDISFIGSTYQEKCDFNKIKLNEYDTGYVNGLIEAQLKIYGYNFIEDVISDEFADRFLKENLGTYVFPEGSRCNNRALVAQHYISVKVAEQERLRILKMLSDFFNVDIYTGSDTSSMPHIHNRGFAKSLEEMPIIFNNSKINLNITAKSIRSGLSL
;
A
#
# COMPACT_ATOMS: atom_id res chain seq x y z
N ASN A 1 11.60 0.05 21.85
CA ASN A 1 11.61 0.36 23.27
C ASN A 1 10.27 -0.02 23.90
N VAL A 2 10.14 -1.28 24.33
CA VAL A 2 8.93 -1.84 24.95
C VAL A 2 8.46 -0.95 26.11
N THR A 3 9.39 -0.53 26.97
CA THR A 3 9.11 0.32 28.15
C THR A 3 8.46 1.66 27.82
N ARG A 4 8.78 2.29 26.68
CA ARG A 4 8.17 3.56 26.28
C ARG A 4 6.74 3.37 25.81
N THR A 5 6.49 2.31 25.03
CA THR A 5 5.16 1.96 24.52
C THR A 5 4.20 1.64 25.69
N ASP A 6 4.66 0.83 26.65
CA ASP A 6 3.87 0.48 27.84
C ASP A 6 3.50 1.72 28.66
N LYS A 7 4.44 2.66 28.81
CA LYS A 7 4.19 3.92 29.50
C LYS A 7 3.07 4.71 28.85
N VAL A 8 3.13 4.90 27.52
CA VAL A 8 2.12 5.63 26.76
C VAL A 8 0.74 4.98 26.89
N ILE A 9 0.67 3.65 26.78
CA ILE A 9 -0.58 2.89 26.93
C ILE A 9 -1.15 3.04 28.32
N ASN A 10 -0.31 2.97 29.37
CA ASN A 10 -0.76 3.04 30.77
C ASN A 10 -1.21 4.45 31.17
N GLU A 11 -0.57 5.49 30.65
CA GLU A 11 -0.89 6.89 30.91
C GLU A 11 -2.10 7.39 30.10
N ALA A 12 -2.56 6.65 29.08
CA ALA A 12 -3.70 7.03 28.27
C ALA A 12 -4.99 7.18 29.11
N THR A 13 -5.66 8.30 28.94
CA THR A 13 -6.93 8.62 29.62
C THR A 13 -8.08 7.74 29.11
N ALA A 14 -9.14 7.65 29.90
CA ALA A 14 -10.36 6.94 29.49
C ALA A 14 -10.98 7.55 28.22
N SER A 15 -10.86 8.87 28.04
CA SER A 15 -11.33 9.58 26.85
C SER A 15 -10.53 9.20 25.61
N GLU A 16 -9.19 9.15 25.70
CA GLU A 16 -8.33 8.73 24.59
C GLU A 16 -8.56 7.27 24.22
N ARG A 17 -8.66 6.39 25.19
CA ARG A 17 -8.99 4.97 24.94
C ARG A 17 -10.31 4.81 24.20
N LYS A 18 -11.34 5.56 24.58
CA LYS A 18 -12.64 5.55 23.92
C LYS A 18 -12.56 6.16 22.51
N HIS A 19 -11.77 7.23 22.33
CA HIS A 19 -11.60 7.89 21.04
C HIS A 19 -10.95 6.98 19.99
N PHE A 20 -9.96 6.16 20.40
CA PHE A 20 -9.22 5.24 19.54
C PHE A 20 -9.82 3.81 19.52
N GLN A 21 -11.00 3.60 20.06
CA GLN A 21 -11.64 2.29 20.06
C GLN A 21 -12.26 1.99 18.68
N SER A 22 -11.83 0.89 18.07
CA SER A 22 -12.35 0.41 16.78
C SER A 22 -12.37 -1.11 16.71
N ASP A 23 -13.11 -1.68 15.75
CA ASP A 23 -13.01 -3.11 15.48
C ASP A 23 -11.70 -3.39 14.72
N ILE A 24 -11.40 -2.57 13.72
CA ILE A 24 -10.21 -2.70 12.90
C ILE A 24 -9.54 -1.34 12.78
N SER A 25 -8.22 -1.29 12.99
CA SER A 25 -7.40 -0.13 12.67
C SER A 25 -6.43 -0.42 11.54
N PHE A 26 -6.19 0.58 10.70
CA PHE A 26 -5.13 0.58 9.70
C PHE A 26 -4.36 1.91 9.76
N ILE A 27 -3.05 1.86 9.93
CA ILE A 27 -2.19 3.04 9.94
C ILE A 27 -1.25 2.96 8.75
N GLY A 28 -1.39 3.88 7.79
CA GLY A 28 -0.52 3.92 6.63
C GLY A 28 -1.16 4.55 5.40
N SER A 29 -0.37 4.72 4.34
CA SER A 29 -0.82 5.21 3.04
C SER A 29 -1.62 4.13 2.29
N THR A 30 -2.63 4.52 1.51
CA THR A 30 -3.30 3.63 0.55
C THR A 30 -2.52 3.49 -0.76
N TYR A 31 -1.38 4.15 -0.91
CA TYR A 31 -0.53 4.24 -2.09
C TYR A 31 -1.08 5.10 -3.24
N GLN A 32 -2.28 5.62 -3.19
CA GLN A 32 -2.86 6.41 -4.29
C GLN A 32 -1.94 7.57 -4.72
N GLU A 33 -1.37 8.32 -3.76
CA GLU A 33 -0.47 9.45 -4.03
C GLU A 33 0.92 9.03 -4.47
N LYS A 34 1.32 7.79 -4.16
CA LYS A 34 2.64 7.23 -4.46
C LYS A 34 2.64 6.35 -5.71
N CYS A 35 1.47 6.15 -6.33
CA CYS A 35 1.30 5.29 -7.48
C CYS A 35 1.51 6.07 -8.78
N ASP A 36 2.76 6.20 -9.21
CA ASP A 36 3.08 6.88 -10.46
C ASP A 36 2.48 6.18 -11.69
N PHE A 37 2.09 4.90 -11.58
CA PHE A 37 1.33 4.21 -12.61
C PHE A 37 0.03 4.94 -12.99
N ASN A 38 -0.60 5.64 -12.06
CA ASN A 38 -1.83 6.40 -12.32
C ASN A 38 -1.63 7.59 -13.30
N LYS A 39 -0.38 7.98 -13.57
CA LYS A 39 0.00 9.05 -14.51
C LYS A 39 0.42 8.49 -15.87
N ILE A 40 0.56 7.18 -15.99
CA ILE A 40 1.03 6.48 -17.19
C ILE A 40 -0.10 6.40 -18.23
N LYS A 41 0.26 6.61 -19.49
CA LYS A 41 -0.65 6.42 -20.62
C LYS A 41 -0.23 5.18 -21.39
N LEU A 42 -1.12 4.22 -21.48
CA LEU A 42 -0.93 2.99 -22.24
C LEU A 42 -1.93 2.94 -23.40
N ASN A 43 -1.54 2.31 -24.49
CA ASN A 43 -2.48 1.93 -25.56
C ASN A 43 -3.47 0.85 -25.03
N GLU A 44 -4.51 0.56 -25.79
CA GLU A 44 -5.57 -0.38 -25.40
C GLU A 44 -5.03 -1.79 -25.11
N TYR A 45 -4.13 -2.29 -25.96
CA TYR A 45 -3.52 -3.61 -25.78
C TYR A 45 -2.69 -3.69 -24.50
N ASP A 46 -1.78 -2.75 -24.29
CA ASP A 46 -0.93 -2.72 -23.10
C ASP A 46 -1.74 -2.47 -21.82
N THR A 47 -2.82 -1.69 -21.90
CA THR A 47 -3.77 -1.50 -20.80
C THR A 47 -4.42 -2.84 -20.41
N GLY A 48 -4.91 -3.59 -21.37
CA GLY A 48 -5.49 -4.93 -21.15
C GLY A 48 -4.48 -5.89 -20.56
N TYR A 49 -3.28 -5.92 -21.12
CA TYR A 49 -2.17 -6.76 -20.63
C TYR A 49 -1.82 -6.46 -19.17
N VAL A 50 -1.54 -5.20 -18.84
CA VAL A 50 -1.17 -4.83 -17.47
C VAL A 50 -2.31 -5.04 -16.47
N ASN A 51 -3.54 -4.71 -16.86
CA ASN A 51 -4.69 -4.96 -15.99
C ASN A 51 -4.86 -6.47 -15.71
N GLY A 52 -4.64 -7.33 -16.70
CA GLY A 52 -4.64 -8.78 -16.52
C GLY A 52 -3.57 -9.25 -15.53
N LEU A 53 -2.35 -8.70 -15.62
CA LEU A 53 -1.27 -8.99 -14.67
C LEU A 53 -1.62 -8.55 -13.25
N ILE A 54 -2.15 -7.35 -13.09
CA ILE A 54 -2.57 -6.81 -11.79
C ILE A 54 -3.65 -7.70 -11.16
N GLU A 55 -4.70 -8.04 -11.92
CA GLU A 55 -5.78 -8.90 -11.43
C GLU A 55 -5.30 -10.31 -11.05
N ALA A 56 -4.36 -10.89 -11.81
CA ALA A 56 -3.74 -12.15 -11.48
C ALA A 56 -2.92 -12.04 -10.19
N GLN A 57 -2.08 -11.00 -10.07
CA GLN A 57 -1.24 -10.78 -8.90
C GLN A 57 -2.06 -10.56 -7.62
N LEU A 58 -3.22 -9.91 -7.72
CA LEU A 58 -4.11 -9.71 -6.57
C LEU A 58 -4.65 -11.03 -6.01
N LYS A 59 -4.73 -12.07 -6.82
CA LYS A 59 -5.19 -13.42 -6.44
C LYS A 59 -4.07 -14.34 -5.97
N ILE A 60 -2.80 -13.99 -6.24
CA ILE A 60 -1.64 -14.81 -5.88
C ILE A 60 -0.96 -14.20 -4.66
N TYR A 61 -0.89 -14.97 -3.58
CA TYR A 61 -0.24 -14.59 -2.32
C TYR A 61 1.11 -15.30 -2.19
N GLY A 62 2.05 -14.64 -1.50
CA GLY A 62 3.36 -15.21 -1.18
C GLY A 62 4.41 -15.10 -2.29
N TYR A 63 4.02 -14.68 -3.50
CA TYR A 63 4.95 -14.50 -4.61
C TYR A 63 4.55 -13.33 -5.50
N ASN A 64 5.49 -12.44 -5.80
CA ASN A 64 5.31 -11.35 -6.77
C ASN A 64 5.94 -11.78 -8.09
N PHE A 65 5.10 -12.17 -9.06
CA PHE A 65 5.53 -12.71 -10.34
C PHE A 65 5.68 -11.65 -11.45
N ILE A 66 5.30 -10.40 -11.21
CA ILE A 66 5.21 -9.36 -12.25
C ILE A 66 6.53 -9.24 -13.03
N GLU A 67 7.66 -9.17 -12.32
CA GLU A 67 8.98 -9.02 -12.95
C GLU A 67 9.37 -10.23 -13.82
N ASP A 68 8.90 -11.41 -13.47
CA ASP A 68 9.22 -12.63 -14.21
C ASP A 68 8.45 -12.79 -15.51
N VAL A 69 7.28 -12.13 -15.60
CA VAL A 69 6.34 -12.27 -16.74
C VAL A 69 6.47 -11.15 -17.76
N ILE A 70 6.75 -9.91 -17.33
CA ILE A 70 6.92 -8.82 -18.30
C ILE A 70 8.23 -8.98 -19.08
N SER A 71 8.19 -8.70 -20.40
CA SER A 71 9.38 -8.77 -21.23
C SER A 71 10.21 -7.48 -21.17
N ASP A 72 11.49 -7.58 -21.57
CA ASP A 72 12.35 -6.40 -21.65
C ASP A 72 11.82 -5.43 -22.72
N GLU A 73 11.32 -5.92 -23.86
CA GLU A 73 10.74 -5.11 -24.92
C GLU A 73 9.51 -4.32 -24.45
N PHE A 74 8.66 -4.93 -23.63
CA PHE A 74 7.52 -4.24 -23.02
C PHE A 74 8.01 -3.15 -22.07
N ALA A 75 8.96 -3.46 -21.19
CA ALA A 75 9.49 -2.50 -20.23
C ALA A 75 10.18 -1.30 -20.91
N ASP A 76 10.97 -1.56 -21.94
CA ASP A 76 11.64 -0.52 -22.72
C ASP A 76 10.65 0.40 -23.42
N ARG A 77 9.62 -0.17 -24.06
CA ARG A 77 8.53 0.60 -24.69
C ARG A 77 7.75 1.42 -23.67
N PHE A 78 7.37 0.82 -22.56
CA PHE A 78 6.65 1.47 -21.46
C PHE A 78 7.38 2.72 -20.96
N LEU A 79 8.67 2.60 -20.67
CA LEU A 79 9.48 3.72 -20.19
C LEU A 79 9.68 4.78 -21.28
N LYS A 80 10.00 4.36 -22.51
CA LYS A 80 10.23 5.27 -23.63
C LYS A 80 9.02 6.15 -23.94
N GLU A 81 7.83 5.57 -23.94
CA GLU A 81 6.58 6.27 -24.29
C GLU A 81 6.13 7.21 -23.16
N ASN A 82 6.46 6.94 -21.91
CA ASN A 82 5.96 7.70 -20.78
C ASN A 82 6.98 8.60 -20.10
N LEU A 83 8.25 8.21 -20.07
CA LEU A 83 9.32 8.90 -19.33
C LEU A 83 10.49 9.32 -20.20
N GLY A 84 10.53 8.90 -21.47
CA GLY A 84 11.69 9.05 -22.34
C GLY A 84 12.74 7.97 -22.09
N THR A 85 13.91 8.14 -22.72
CA THR A 85 14.99 7.16 -22.61
C THR A 85 15.69 7.30 -21.26
N TYR A 86 15.65 6.24 -20.45
CA TYR A 86 16.43 6.14 -19.22
C TYR A 86 17.54 5.11 -19.38
N VAL A 87 18.74 5.45 -18.95
CA VAL A 87 19.91 4.57 -18.99
C VAL A 87 20.40 4.38 -17.56
N PHE A 88 20.39 3.14 -17.09
CA PHE A 88 20.97 2.82 -15.79
C PHE A 88 22.49 2.92 -15.82
N PRO A 89 23.12 3.40 -14.73
CA PRO A 89 24.57 3.36 -14.61
C PRO A 89 25.11 1.94 -14.76
N GLU A 90 26.32 1.83 -15.33
CA GLU A 90 27.02 0.55 -15.44
C GLU A 90 27.16 -0.10 -14.05
N GLY A 91 26.91 -1.41 -13.98
CA GLY A 91 26.93 -2.15 -12.72
C GLY A 91 25.66 -2.00 -11.86
N SER A 92 24.66 -1.25 -12.31
CA SER A 92 23.36 -1.18 -11.63
C SER A 92 22.71 -2.56 -11.55
N ARG A 93 22.15 -2.91 -10.38
CA ARG A 93 21.33 -4.12 -10.22
C ARG A 93 19.88 -3.92 -10.68
N CYS A 94 19.50 -2.69 -10.96
CA CYS A 94 18.19 -2.35 -11.50
C CYS A 94 18.27 -2.25 -13.02
N ASN A 95 17.28 -2.79 -13.71
CA ASN A 95 17.08 -2.66 -15.14
C ASN A 95 15.66 -2.15 -15.42
N ASN A 96 15.35 -1.87 -16.68
CA ASN A 96 14.03 -1.34 -17.08
C ASN A 96 12.89 -2.26 -16.66
N ARG A 97 13.05 -3.57 -16.78
CA ARG A 97 12.06 -4.56 -16.36
C ARG A 97 11.80 -4.52 -14.88
N ALA A 98 12.85 -4.52 -14.05
CA ALA A 98 12.73 -4.40 -12.61
C ALA A 98 12.07 -3.07 -12.19
N LEU A 99 12.45 -1.96 -12.85
CA LEU A 99 11.84 -0.64 -12.60
C LEU A 99 10.35 -0.64 -12.89
N VAL A 100 9.93 -1.10 -14.07
CA VAL A 100 8.51 -1.15 -14.45
C VAL A 100 7.73 -2.09 -13.54
N ALA A 101 8.27 -3.29 -13.27
CA ALA A 101 7.62 -4.27 -12.42
C ALA A 101 7.43 -3.78 -10.99
N GLN A 102 8.50 -3.29 -10.36
CA GLN A 102 8.51 -3.02 -8.93
C GLN A 102 7.97 -1.62 -8.60
N HIS A 103 8.35 -0.61 -9.37
CA HIS A 103 7.99 0.78 -9.06
C HIS A 103 6.64 1.21 -9.63
N TYR A 104 6.24 0.66 -10.77
CA TYR A 104 4.96 1.02 -11.40
C TYR A 104 3.88 -0.03 -11.13
N ILE A 105 4.03 -1.24 -11.66
CA ILE A 105 2.95 -2.23 -11.63
C ILE A 105 2.71 -2.78 -10.21
N SER A 106 3.78 -3.15 -9.47
CA SER A 106 3.60 -3.68 -8.11
C SER A 106 3.10 -2.63 -7.12
N VAL A 107 3.40 -1.35 -7.31
CA VAL A 107 2.82 -0.27 -6.51
C VAL A 107 1.32 -0.14 -6.80
N LYS A 108 0.91 -0.30 -8.07
CA LYS A 108 -0.51 -0.33 -8.44
C LYS A 108 -1.25 -1.54 -7.87
N VAL A 109 -0.60 -2.70 -7.83
CA VAL A 109 -1.14 -3.88 -7.13
C VAL A 109 -1.36 -3.57 -5.64
N ALA A 110 -0.37 -2.99 -4.97
CA ALA A 110 -0.45 -2.65 -3.55
C ALA A 110 -1.56 -1.61 -3.26
N GLU A 111 -1.72 -0.60 -4.12
CA GLU A 111 -2.82 0.36 -4.04
C GLU A 111 -4.17 -0.36 -4.12
N GLN A 112 -4.38 -1.15 -5.16
CA GLN A 112 -5.66 -1.84 -5.37
C GLN A 112 -5.96 -2.86 -4.28
N GLU A 113 -4.96 -3.59 -3.80
CA GLU A 113 -5.12 -4.54 -2.71
C GLU A 113 -5.59 -3.85 -1.43
N ARG A 114 -4.93 -2.74 -1.04
CA ARG A 114 -5.32 -1.97 0.14
C ARG A 114 -6.73 -1.42 0.05
N LEU A 115 -7.06 -0.78 -1.08
CA LEU A 115 -8.40 -0.23 -1.29
C LEU A 115 -9.49 -1.31 -1.26
N ARG A 116 -9.26 -2.47 -1.91
CA ARG A 116 -10.22 -3.58 -1.92
C ARG A 116 -10.43 -4.17 -0.54
N ILE A 117 -9.35 -4.43 0.21
CA ILE A 117 -9.43 -5.01 1.55
C ILE A 117 -10.12 -4.04 2.51
N LEU A 118 -9.69 -2.78 2.54
CA LEU A 118 -10.27 -1.78 3.43
C LEU A 118 -11.74 -1.55 3.14
N LYS A 119 -12.13 -1.43 1.87
CA LYS A 119 -13.52 -1.29 1.46
C LYS A 119 -14.36 -2.48 1.88
N MET A 120 -13.91 -3.69 1.58
CA MET A 120 -14.62 -4.92 1.95
C MET A 120 -14.82 -5.03 3.47
N LEU A 121 -13.80 -4.73 4.26
CA LEU A 121 -13.89 -4.81 5.72
C LEU A 121 -14.82 -3.74 6.29
N SER A 122 -14.85 -2.54 5.71
CA SER A 122 -15.71 -1.46 6.19
C SER A 122 -17.21 -1.69 5.94
N ASP A 123 -17.57 -2.63 5.08
CA ASP A 123 -18.96 -3.02 4.89
C ASP A 123 -19.51 -3.88 6.06
N PHE A 124 -18.62 -4.46 6.88
CA PHE A 124 -19.02 -5.38 7.97
C PHE A 124 -18.54 -4.95 9.35
N PHE A 125 -17.51 -4.11 9.43
CA PHE A 125 -16.84 -3.72 10.68
C PHE A 125 -16.66 -2.23 10.79
N ASN A 126 -16.50 -1.74 12.02
CA ASN A 126 -16.06 -0.37 12.29
C ASN A 126 -14.55 -0.28 11.99
N VAL A 127 -14.20 0.32 10.85
CA VAL A 127 -12.80 0.46 10.40
C VAL A 127 -12.35 1.91 10.53
N ASP A 128 -11.37 2.12 11.39
CA ASP A 128 -10.66 3.39 11.51
C ASP A 128 -9.35 3.35 10.72
N ILE A 129 -9.18 4.29 9.79
CA ILE A 129 -7.95 4.43 9.02
C ILE A 129 -7.23 5.72 9.41
N TYR A 130 -5.92 5.61 9.62
CA TYR A 130 -5.05 6.75 9.94
C TYR A 130 -4.13 7.03 8.76
N THR A 131 -4.60 7.93 7.89
CA THR A 131 -3.92 8.21 6.62
C THR A 131 -4.17 9.64 6.14
N GLY A 132 -3.22 10.17 5.36
CA GLY A 132 -3.43 11.37 4.56
C GLY A 132 -3.97 11.10 3.15
N SER A 133 -4.19 9.82 2.80
CA SER A 133 -4.73 9.45 1.49
C SER A 133 -6.21 9.82 1.36
N ASP A 134 -6.67 10.03 0.14
CA ASP A 134 -8.10 10.21 -0.15
C ASP A 134 -8.88 8.91 0.14
N THR A 135 -9.93 9.02 0.93
CA THR A 135 -10.83 7.91 1.30
C THR A 135 -12.25 8.08 0.78
N SER A 136 -12.49 9.05 -0.11
CA SER A 136 -13.82 9.36 -0.66
C SER A 136 -14.49 8.18 -1.36
N SER A 137 -13.71 7.27 -1.93
CA SER A 137 -14.21 6.03 -2.56
C SER A 137 -14.64 4.94 -1.56
N MET A 138 -14.44 5.16 -0.25
CA MET A 138 -14.72 4.21 0.83
C MET A 138 -15.63 4.88 1.89
N PRO A 139 -16.94 5.04 1.63
CA PRO A 139 -17.84 5.88 2.44
C PRO A 139 -18.07 5.33 3.86
N HIS A 140 -17.84 4.06 4.09
CA HIS A 140 -18.01 3.41 5.41
C HIS A 140 -16.74 3.43 6.27
N ILE A 141 -15.63 3.97 5.76
CA ILE A 141 -14.37 4.10 6.50
C ILE A 141 -14.35 5.41 7.29
N HIS A 142 -13.91 5.34 8.52
CA HIS A 142 -13.62 6.51 9.33
C HIS A 142 -12.16 6.93 9.16
N ASN A 143 -11.90 7.94 8.33
CA ASN A 143 -10.56 8.51 8.22
C ASN A 143 -10.30 9.46 9.39
N ARG A 144 -9.34 9.11 10.23
CA ARG A 144 -8.91 9.86 11.42
C ARG A 144 -7.73 10.81 11.15
N GLY A 145 -7.24 10.89 9.90
CA GLY A 145 -6.06 11.66 9.55
C GLY A 145 -4.77 10.96 9.95
N PHE A 146 -3.74 11.72 10.27
CA PHE A 146 -2.45 11.16 10.66
C PHE A 146 -2.41 10.79 12.14
N ALA A 147 -1.85 9.64 12.48
CA ALA A 147 -1.54 9.26 13.85
C ALA A 147 -0.09 9.63 14.21
N LYS A 148 0.11 10.16 15.41
CA LYS A 148 1.46 10.43 15.95
C LYS A 148 2.12 9.12 16.37
N SER A 149 3.25 8.80 15.73
CA SER A 149 3.90 7.49 15.86
C SER A 149 4.25 7.08 17.28
N LEU A 150 4.71 8.02 18.14
CA LEU A 150 5.20 7.72 19.48
C LEU A 150 4.17 7.94 20.58
N GLU A 151 3.10 8.66 20.30
CA GLU A 151 2.09 9.09 21.28
C GLU A 151 0.75 8.39 21.07
N GLU A 152 0.28 8.31 19.81
CA GLU A 152 -1.07 7.82 19.49
C GLU A 152 -1.07 6.38 18.98
N MET A 153 -0.09 5.98 18.13
CA MET A 153 -0.06 4.62 17.58
C MET A 153 -0.12 3.51 18.65
N PRO A 154 0.62 3.59 19.77
CA PRO A 154 0.51 2.58 20.82
C PRO A 154 -0.91 2.47 21.41
N ILE A 155 -1.59 3.62 21.57
CA ILE A 155 -2.96 3.65 22.11
C ILE A 155 -3.94 3.08 21.10
N ILE A 156 -3.81 3.45 19.83
CA ILE A 156 -4.62 2.92 18.72
C ILE A 156 -4.50 1.40 18.66
N PHE A 157 -3.27 0.88 18.63
CA PHE A 157 -3.04 -0.57 18.54
C PHE A 157 -3.55 -1.32 19.75
N ASN A 158 -3.52 -0.72 20.95
CA ASN A 158 -4.02 -1.34 22.16
C ASN A 158 -5.55 -1.32 22.28
N ASN A 159 -6.23 -0.37 21.62
CA ASN A 159 -7.68 -0.20 21.71
C ASN A 159 -8.46 -0.67 20.47
N SER A 160 -7.77 -1.16 19.44
CA SER A 160 -8.37 -1.82 18.30
C SER A 160 -8.40 -3.33 18.52
N LYS A 161 -9.48 -4.01 18.13
CA LYS A 161 -9.56 -5.47 18.21
C LYS A 161 -8.61 -6.15 17.24
N ILE A 162 -8.44 -5.56 16.04
CA ILE A 162 -7.54 -6.04 14.98
C ILE A 162 -6.74 -4.86 14.45
N ASN A 163 -5.42 -5.02 14.42
CA ASN A 163 -4.51 -4.09 13.76
C ASN A 163 -4.12 -4.65 12.40
N LEU A 164 -4.61 -4.02 11.34
CA LEU A 164 -4.43 -4.52 10.00
C LEU A 164 -3.07 -4.08 9.43
N ASN A 165 -2.30 -5.05 8.93
CA ASN A 165 -1.08 -4.80 8.19
C ASN A 165 -1.21 -5.36 6.76
N ILE A 166 -1.19 -4.48 5.75
CA ILE A 166 -1.24 -4.84 4.34
C ILE A 166 0.07 -4.43 3.69
N THR A 167 1.02 -5.35 3.70
CA THR A 167 2.36 -5.15 3.14
C THR A 167 2.34 -5.34 1.62
N ALA A 168 3.01 -4.43 0.88
CA ALA A 168 3.15 -4.57 -0.56
C ALA A 168 3.91 -5.87 -0.92
N LYS A 169 3.39 -6.65 -1.86
CA LYS A 169 3.95 -7.96 -2.28
C LYS A 169 5.34 -7.86 -2.88
N SER A 170 5.73 -6.70 -3.39
CA SER A 170 7.08 -6.42 -3.90
C SER A 170 8.14 -6.27 -2.81
N ILE A 171 7.75 -6.06 -1.56
CA ILE A 171 8.68 -5.92 -0.43
C ILE A 171 9.08 -7.33 0.03
N ARG A 172 10.29 -7.74 -0.33
CA ARG A 172 10.82 -9.09 -0.03
C ARG A 172 11.58 -9.16 1.31
N SER A 173 11.87 -8.03 1.94
CA SER A 173 12.66 -7.96 3.17
C SER A 173 11.83 -7.36 4.30
N GLY A 174 11.59 -8.16 5.34
CA GLY A 174 11.09 -7.72 6.63
C GLY A 174 9.64 -7.28 6.66
N LEU A 175 9.16 -7.11 7.88
CA LEU A 175 7.91 -6.44 8.17
C LEU A 175 8.13 -4.93 8.03
N SER A 176 7.31 -4.24 7.24
CA SER A 176 7.22 -2.79 7.35
C SER A 176 6.49 -2.48 8.67
N LEU A 177 7.24 -2.08 9.65
CA LEU A 177 6.71 -1.55 10.90
C LEU A 177 6.25 -0.12 10.71
#